data_d819473890de10eaee10e383a688b0e5
#
_entry.id   d819473890de10eaee10e383a688b0e5
#
_cell.length_a   1.000
_cell.length_b   1.000
_cell.length_c   1.000
_cell.angle_alpha   90.00
_cell.angle_beta   90.00
_cell.angle_gamma   90.00
#
_symmetry.space_group_name_H-M   'P 1'
#
loop_
_entity.id
_entity.type
_entity.pdbx_description
1 polymer ?
#
loop_
_entity_poly.entity_id
_entity_poly.type
_entity_poly.pdbx_seq_one_letter_code
_entity_poly.pdbx_strand_id
1 'polypeptide(L)'
;MLLHPFLSALGADDICSSIPRSAARRYDATSLVLSATFGFSLGISSLEGAKHLRRQDAGALVGLSSFPHLRTLRPALGSLAETTDPLALQRSFAKGMLANDERPPELFYVDDHFVTYWGARPVAKGYNIRRHLAEPGRETTFVVDEDWRAICFSSGEPRGLSVSLPQILGQLKEVVGDGPAMVGFDRGGSYPKVFSALYQAGMDWVTWRRAPLVAPSVPARRTWVTRDGRRRYLRVCDEKIELTGYEGGPIRQLSATDGGKIVFQVLTSNFALRAAPLVFKLKGRWCIENFNKYAEDHYGVHWLSTYEMDQEDDTQLVKNPSAPLPERRCVPQRPPFQTPSVRSARRWRRTTRA
;
A
#
# COMPACT_ATOMS: atom_id res chain seq x y z
N MET A 1 -7.64 -22.98 -15.60
CA MET A 1 -7.63 -22.77 -17.04
C MET A 1 -7.89 -21.31 -17.46
N LEU A 2 -8.73 -20.52 -16.76
CA LEU A 2 -9.00 -19.12 -17.15
C LEU A 2 -7.84 -18.16 -16.89
N LEU A 3 -6.92 -18.49 -15.98
CA LEU A 3 -5.80 -17.62 -15.61
C LEU A 3 -4.78 -17.49 -16.76
N HIS A 4 -4.49 -18.55 -17.50
CA HIS A 4 -3.52 -18.51 -18.58
C HIS A 4 -3.91 -17.52 -19.70
N PRO A 5 -5.13 -17.56 -20.28
CA PRO A 5 -5.56 -16.56 -21.26
C PRO A 5 -5.51 -15.13 -20.72
N PHE A 6 -5.84 -14.93 -19.44
CA PHE A 6 -5.73 -13.63 -18.78
C PHE A 6 -4.28 -13.15 -18.72
N LEU A 7 -3.35 -14.00 -18.28
CA LEU A 7 -1.92 -13.64 -18.22
C LEU A 7 -1.33 -13.39 -19.61
N SER A 8 -1.71 -14.19 -20.62
CA SER A 8 -1.30 -13.95 -22.01
C SER A 8 -1.84 -12.63 -22.53
N ALA A 9 -3.09 -12.27 -22.21
CA ALA A 9 -3.66 -10.96 -22.57
C ALA A 9 -2.93 -9.78 -21.89
N LEU A 10 -2.32 -10.00 -20.74
CA LEU A 10 -1.44 -9.02 -20.08
C LEU A 10 -0.03 -8.96 -20.69
N GLY A 11 0.28 -9.79 -21.66
CA GLY A 11 1.63 -9.90 -22.22
C GLY A 11 2.64 -10.58 -21.27
N ALA A 12 2.16 -11.40 -20.33
CA ALA A 12 3.02 -12.02 -19.31
C ALA A 12 4.15 -12.87 -19.92
N ASP A 13 3.89 -13.54 -21.03
CA ASP A 13 4.89 -14.37 -21.73
C ASP A 13 6.04 -13.50 -22.27
N ASP A 14 5.73 -12.37 -22.91
CA ASP A 14 6.73 -11.43 -23.43
C ASP A 14 7.48 -10.74 -22.29
N ILE A 15 6.77 -10.30 -21.26
CA ILE A 15 7.37 -9.65 -20.08
C ILE A 15 8.34 -10.60 -19.39
N CYS A 16 7.94 -11.85 -19.14
CA CYS A 16 8.78 -12.84 -18.48
C CYS A 16 9.93 -13.32 -19.38
N SER A 17 9.75 -13.39 -20.69
CA SER A 17 10.81 -13.78 -21.62
C SER A 17 11.94 -12.74 -21.72
N SER A 18 11.64 -11.46 -21.41
CA SER A 18 12.65 -10.40 -21.33
C SER A 18 13.58 -10.51 -20.11
N ILE A 19 13.24 -11.35 -19.13
CA ILE A 19 14.06 -11.57 -17.94
C ILE A 19 15.28 -12.41 -18.31
N PRO A 20 16.51 -11.98 -17.94
CA PRO A 20 17.74 -12.69 -18.29
C PRO A 20 17.73 -14.15 -17.83
N ARG A 21 18.08 -15.06 -18.72
CA ARG A 21 18.23 -16.49 -18.38
C ARG A 21 19.52 -16.71 -17.61
N SER A 22 19.43 -17.30 -16.44
CA SER A 22 20.62 -17.81 -15.77
C SER A 22 20.97 -19.19 -16.36
N ALA A 23 22.20 -19.34 -16.81
CA ALA A 23 22.67 -20.53 -17.55
C ALA A 23 22.57 -21.87 -16.79
N ALA A 24 22.31 -21.85 -15.49
CA ALA A 24 22.32 -23.03 -14.62
C ALA A 24 20.93 -23.55 -14.21
N ARG A 25 19.82 -23.08 -14.81
CA ARG A 25 18.49 -23.38 -14.26
C ARG A 25 17.68 -24.35 -15.10
N ARG A 26 17.07 -25.29 -14.39
CA ARG A 26 16.11 -26.26 -14.94
C ARG A 26 14.81 -25.57 -15.43
N TYR A 27 14.43 -24.44 -14.84
CA TYR A 27 13.22 -23.71 -15.15
C TYR A 27 13.58 -22.29 -15.61
N ASP A 28 12.94 -21.82 -16.67
CA ASP A 28 13.07 -20.44 -17.14
C ASP A 28 12.30 -19.46 -16.24
N ALA A 29 12.50 -18.17 -16.45
CA ALA A 29 11.85 -17.12 -15.69
C ALA A 29 10.32 -17.17 -15.82
N THR A 30 9.80 -17.40 -17.02
CA THR A 30 8.36 -17.54 -17.29
C THR A 30 7.76 -18.65 -16.44
N SER A 31 8.34 -19.86 -16.48
CA SER A 31 7.87 -20.99 -15.66
C SER A 31 7.89 -20.70 -14.16
N LEU A 32 8.90 -19.97 -13.67
CA LEU A 32 9.01 -19.62 -12.25
C LEU A 32 7.95 -18.58 -11.84
N VAL A 33 7.77 -17.53 -12.62
CA VAL A 33 6.77 -16.47 -12.36
C VAL A 33 5.36 -17.07 -12.46
N LEU A 34 5.06 -17.84 -13.51
CA LEU A 34 3.78 -18.52 -13.64
C LEU A 34 3.54 -19.50 -12.48
N SER A 35 4.55 -20.27 -12.05
CA SER A 35 4.42 -21.17 -10.90
C SER A 35 4.03 -20.41 -9.64
N ALA A 36 4.66 -19.27 -9.35
CA ALA A 36 4.30 -18.44 -8.21
C ALA A 36 2.86 -17.89 -8.33
N THR A 37 2.51 -17.35 -9.50
CA THR A 37 1.18 -16.75 -9.77
C THR A 37 0.06 -17.80 -9.66
N PHE A 38 0.25 -18.98 -10.23
CA PHE A 38 -0.71 -20.07 -10.10
C PHE A 38 -0.79 -20.62 -8.67
N GLY A 39 0.35 -20.63 -7.93
CA GLY A 39 0.36 -20.97 -6.51
C GLY A 39 -0.59 -20.06 -5.72
N PHE A 40 -0.49 -18.76 -5.87
CA PHE A 40 -1.40 -17.79 -5.23
C PHE A 40 -2.86 -18.01 -5.67
N SER A 41 -3.11 -18.25 -6.95
CA SER A 41 -4.46 -18.51 -7.46
C SER A 41 -5.10 -19.79 -6.90
N LEU A 42 -4.28 -20.75 -6.47
CA LEU A 42 -4.71 -21.97 -5.80
C LEU A 42 -4.84 -21.80 -4.26
N GLY A 43 -4.74 -20.58 -3.76
CA GLY A 43 -4.86 -20.29 -2.34
C GLY A 43 -3.58 -20.50 -1.53
N ILE A 44 -2.44 -20.61 -2.20
CA ILE A 44 -1.14 -20.74 -1.53
C ILE A 44 -0.57 -19.34 -1.28
N SER A 45 -0.67 -18.87 -0.05
CA SER A 45 -0.23 -17.53 0.36
C SER A 45 1.29 -17.44 0.62
N SER A 46 2.03 -18.54 0.51
CA SER A 46 3.49 -18.56 0.70
C SER A 46 4.16 -19.66 -0.10
N LEU A 47 5.46 -19.51 -0.39
CA LEU A 47 6.23 -20.56 -1.06
C LEU A 47 6.20 -21.90 -0.32
N GLU A 48 6.15 -21.88 1.02
CA GLU A 48 6.07 -23.09 1.85
C GLU A 48 4.81 -23.92 1.55
N GLY A 49 3.71 -23.25 1.22
CA GLY A 49 2.46 -23.91 0.83
C GLY A 49 2.57 -24.75 -0.42
N ALA A 50 3.55 -24.49 -1.30
CA ALA A 50 3.79 -25.28 -2.51
C ALA A 50 4.06 -26.76 -2.23
N LYS A 51 4.52 -27.13 -1.02
CA LYS A 51 4.69 -28.53 -0.60
C LYS A 51 3.39 -29.34 -0.55
N HIS A 52 2.25 -28.65 -0.42
CA HIS A 52 0.93 -29.28 -0.34
C HIS A 52 0.29 -29.52 -1.74
N LEU A 53 0.89 -28.95 -2.80
CA LEU A 53 0.40 -29.17 -4.17
C LEU A 53 0.71 -30.58 -4.66
N ARG A 54 -0.23 -31.18 -5.37
CA ARG A 54 0.05 -32.32 -6.23
C ARG A 54 0.85 -31.85 -7.42
N ARG A 55 2.16 -32.11 -7.42
CA ARG A 55 3.12 -31.51 -8.37
C ARG A 55 2.82 -31.80 -9.82
N GLN A 56 2.31 -32.98 -10.16
CA GLN A 56 1.94 -33.32 -11.54
C GLN A 56 0.73 -32.50 -12.00
N ASP A 57 -0.32 -32.45 -11.18
CA ASP A 57 -1.55 -31.73 -11.52
C ASP A 57 -1.29 -30.21 -11.60
N ALA A 58 -0.57 -29.64 -10.61
CA ALA A 58 -0.20 -28.23 -10.60
C ALA A 58 0.80 -27.89 -11.74
N GLY A 59 1.69 -28.81 -12.10
CA GLY A 59 2.61 -28.66 -13.23
C GLY A 59 1.87 -28.48 -14.55
N ALA A 60 0.85 -29.27 -14.79
CA ALA A 60 0.04 -29.18 -16.01
C ALA A 60 -0.62 -27.79 -16.17
N LEU A 61 -0.96 -27.11 -15.09
CA LEU A 61 -1.54 -25.75 -15.13
C LEU A 61 -0.55 -24.69 -15.64
N VAL A 62 0.74 -24.91 -15.46
CA VAL A 62 1.82 -23.99 -15.87
C VAL A 62 2.62 -24.53 -17.07
N GLY A 63 2.09 -25.51 -17.79
CA GLY A 63 2.74 -26.08 -18.97
C GLY A 63 3.97 -26.96 -18.67
N LEU A 64 4.10 -27.45 -17.44
CA LEU A 64 5.22 -28.29 -17.00
C LEU A 64 4.76 -29.73 -16.72
N SER A 65 5.66 -30.70 -16.92
CA SER A 65 5.42 -32.09 -16.53
C SER A 65 5.25 -32.26 -15.01
N SER A 66 5.81 -31.36 -14.23
CA SER A 66 5.70 -31.35 -12.76
C SER A 66 6.01 -29.95 -12.23
N PHE A 67 5.20 -29.50 -11.27
CA PHE A 67 5.42 -28.23 -10.57
C PHE A 67 6.79 -28.23 -9.86
N PRO A 68 7.53 -27.12 -9.85
CA PRO A 68 8.83 -27.05 -9.18
C PRO A 68 8.74 -27.45 -7.72
N HIS A 69 9.66 -28.28 -7.25
CA HIS A 69 9.75 -28.59 -5.83
C HIS A 69 10.17 -27.35 -5.03
N LEU A 70 9.67 -27.19 -3.80
CA LEU A 70 9.99 -26.05 -2.94
C LEU A 70 11.52 -25.79 -2.82
N ARG A 71 12.33 -26.87 -2.67
CA ARG A 71 13.80 -26.77 -2.62
C ARG A 71 14.42 -26.21 -3.92
N THR A 72 13.71 -26.28 -5.05
CA THR A 72 14.13 -25.71 -6.32
C THR A 72 13.55 -24.33 -6.54
N LEU A 73 12.26 -24.14 -6.18
CA LEU A 73 11.53 -22.90 -6.39
C LEU A 73 12.12 -21.74 -5.57
N ARG A 74 12.45 -21.97 -4.29
CA ARG A 74 12.98 -20.94 -3.40
C ARG A 74 14.31 -20.34 -3.89
N PRO A 75 15.41 -21.13 -4.09
CA PRO A 75 16.65 -20.55 -4.59
C PRO A 75 16.53 -20.02 -6.02
N ALA A 76 15.65 -20.58 -6.85
CA ALA A 76 15.44 -20.12 -8.21
C ALA A 76 14.75 -18.74 -8.23
N LEU A 77 13.73 -18.49 -7.40
CA LEU A 77 13.10 -17.18 -7.24
C LEU A 77 14.05 -16.17 -6.59
N GLY A 78 14.84 -16.60 -5.58
CA GLY A 78 15.87 -15.74 -4.97
C GLY A 78 16.85 -15.22 -6.01
N SER A 79 17.47 -16.13 -6.79
CA SER A 79 18.39 -15.73 -7.84
C SER A 79 17.72 -14.97 -9.00
N LEU A 80 16.42 -15.18 -9.26
CA LEU A 80 15.66 -14.36 -10.21
C LEU A 80 15.54 -12.92 -9.69
N ALA A 81 15.27 -12.75 -8.40
CA ALA A 81 15.18 -11.45 -7.76
C ALA A 81 16.51 -10.68 -7.77
N GLU A 82 17.64 -11.37 -7.66
CA GLU A 82 18.98 -10.76 -7.75
C GLU A 82 19.33 -10.26 -9.16
N THR A 83 18.79 -10.90 -10.20
CA THR A 83 19.14 -10.62 -11.61
C THR A 83 18.11 -9.79 -12.34
N THR A 84 16.96 -9.53 -11.74
CA THR A 84 15.83 -8.82 -12.36
C THR A 84 15.64 -7.48 -11.67
N ASP A 85 15.47 -6.41 -12.45
CA ASP A 85 14.97 -5.14 -11.90
C ASP A 85 13.49 -5.30 -11.53
N PRO A 86 13.14 -5.32 -10.23
CA PRO A 86 11.76 -5.53 -9.79
C PRO A 86 10.84 -4.38 -10.19
N LEU A 87 11.38 -3.16 -10.32
CA LEU A 87 10.61 -1.99 -10.70
C LEU A 87 10.27 -2.01 -12.19
N ALA A 88 11.23 -2.42 -13.03
CA ALA A 88 10.98 -2.60 -14.46
C ALA A 88 9.92 -3.69 -14.70
N LEU A 89 9.99 -4.79 -13.96
CA LEU A 89 9.00 -5.87 -14.04
C LEU A 89 7.60 -5.40 -13.63
N GLN A 90 7.47 -4.70 -12.51
CA GLN A 90 6.20 -4.12 -12.07
C GLN A 90 5.62 -3.17 -13.11
N ARG A 91 6.45 -2.26 -13.67
CA ARG A 91 6.02 -1.33 -14.73
C ARG A 91 5.49 -2.04 -15.96
N SER A 92 6.17 -3.10 -16.39
CA SER A 92 5.74 -3.87 -17.56
C SER A 92 4.38 -4.52 -17.35
N PHE A 93 4.16 -5.16 -16.20
CA PHE A 93 2.85 -5.72 -15.85
C PHE A 93 1.77 -4.66 -15.70
N ALA A 94 2.07 -3.53 -15.04
CA ALA A 94 1.13 -2.44 -14.89
C ALA A 94 0.71 -1.86 -16.26
N LYS A 95 1.66 -1.62 -17.16
CA LYS A 95 1.37 -1.16 -18.52
C LYS A 95 0.53 -2.18 -19.29
N GLY A 96 0.83 -3.48 -19.18
CA GLY A 96 0.03 -4.54 -19.79
C GLY A 96 -1.40 -4.57 -19.28
N MET A 97 -1.61 -4.37 -17.97
CA MET A 97 -2.96 -4.24 -17.40
C MET A 97 -3.72 -3.03 -17.95
N LEU A 98 -3.08 -1.86 -17.96
CA LEU A 98 -3.73 -0.62 -18.39
C LEU A 98 -3.96 -0.54 -19.90
N ALA A 99 -3.11 -1.20 -20.71
CA ALA A 99 -3.27 -1.22 -22.17
C ALA A 99 -4.54 -1.95 -22.64
N ASN A 100 -5.12 -2.81 -21.81
CA ASN A 100 -6.35 -3.53 -22.10
C ASN A 100 -7.62 -2.78 -21.65
N ASP A 101 -7.47 -1.62 -21.03
CA ASP A 101 -8.61 -0.83 -20.56
C ASP A 101 -9.20 0.01 -21.71
N GLU A 102 -10.51 0.01 -21.85
CA GLU A 102 -11.21 0.95 -22.74
C GLU A 102 -10.97 2.41 -22.30
N ARG A 103 -10.83 2.63 -20.99
CA ARG A 103 -10.51 3.92 -20.39
C ARG A 103 -9.46 3.70 -19.31
N PRO A 104 -8.26 4.27 -19.47
CA PRO A 104 -7.25 4.18 -18.43
C PRO A 104 -7.73 4.87 -17.15
N PRO A 105 -7.36 4.37 -15.97
CA PRO A 105 -7.75 4.97 -14.70
C PRO A 105 -7.12 6.38 -14.56
N GLU A 106 -7.90 7.31 -14.02
CA GLU A 106 -7.45 8.67 -13.75
C GLU A 106 -7.16 8.90 -12.27
N LEU A 107 -7.54 7.95 -11.40
CA LEU A 107 -7.40 8.08 -9.95
C LEU A 107 -6.63 6.89 -9.37
N PHE A 108 -5.58 7.22 -8.63
CA PHE A 108 -4.70 6.25 -7.96
C PHE A 108 -4.67 6.55 -6.47
N TYR A 109 -4.86 5.55 -5.64
CA TYR A 109 -4.75 5.67 -4.19
C TYR A 109 -3.40 5.19 -3.72
N VAL A 110 -2.79 5.95 -2.82
CA VAL A 110 -1.49 5.61 -2.23
C VAL A 110 -1.63 5.50 -0.73
N ASP A 111 -1.16 4.39 -0.17
CA ASP A 111 -1.16 4.17 1.27
C ASP A 111 0.02 3.27 1.68
N ASP A 112 0.44 3.41 2.93
CA ASP A 112 1.50 2.61 3.51
C ASP A 112 0.92 1.46 4.32
N HIS A 113 1.50 0.29 4.14
CA HIS A 113 1.19 -0.92 4.90
C HIS A 113 2.38 -1.35 5.74
N PHE A 114 2.24 -1.27 7.07
CA PHE A 114 3.29 -1.61 8.01
C PHE A 114 3.19 -3.08 8.45
N VAL A 115 4.29 -3.82 8.33
CA VAL A 115 4.42 -5.21 8.76
C VAL A 115 5.44 -5.31 9.88
N THR A 116 5.00 -5.78 11.05
CA THR A 116 5.86 -5.96 12.23
C THR A 116 6.86 -7.10 12.02
N TYR A 117 8.11 -6.87 12.37
CA TYR A 117 9.16 -7.87 12.38
C TYR A 117 9.34 -8.48 13.79
N TRP A 118 9.27 -9.81 13.86
CA TRP A 118 9.39 -10.57 15.11
C TRP A 118 10.72 -11.29 15.27
N GLY A 119 11.67 -11.04 14.40
CA GLY A 119 13.01 -11.63 14.46
C GLY A 119 13.89 -11.00 15.54
N ALA A 120 15.09 -11.56 15.71
CA ALA A 120 16.05 -11.11 16.72
C ALA A 120 17.01 -10.02 16.23
N ARG A 121 17.03 -9.72 14.92
CA ARG A 121 17.96 -8.72 14.37
C ARG A 121 17.39 -7.31 14.58
N PRO A 122 18.22 -6.30 14.88
CA PRO A 122 17.80 -4.90 14.92
C PRO A 122 17.43 -4.45 13.50
N VAL A 123 16.23 -3.89 13.37
CA VAL A 123 15.71 -3.30 12.14
C VAL A 123 15.02 -1.98 12.47
N ALA A 124 14.84 -1.11 11.48
CA ALA A 124 14.17 0.17 11.64
C ALA A 124 12.78 -0.01 12.26
N LYS A 125 12.36 0.97 13.07
CA LYS A 125 11.07 0.95 13.76
C LYS A 125 10.06 1.84 13.05
N GLY A 126 8.84 1.32 12.87
CA GLY A 126 7.69 2.06 12.38
C GLY A 126 6.59 2.15 13.43
N TYR A 127 5.64 3.05 13.22
CA TYR A 127 4.49 3.18 14.11
C TYR A 127 3.40 2.18 13.74
N ASN A 128 3.14 1.22 14.63
CA ASN A 128 2.04 0.29 14.48
C ASN A 128 0.75 0.93 15.02
N ILE A 129 -0.15 1.32 14.12
CA ILE A 129 -1.40 1.99 14.45
C ILE A 129 -2.30 1.10 15.30
N ARG A 130 -2.33 -0.23 15.05
CA ARG A 130 -3.20 -1.18 15.78
C ARG A 130 -2.77 -1.33 17.25
N ARG A 131 -1.46 -1.25 17.50
CA ARG A 131 -0.87 -1.43 18.85
C ARG A 131 -0.48 -0.13 19.54
N HIS A 132 -0.57 1.00 18.84
CA HIS A 132 -0.21 2.33 19.31
C HIS A 132 1.22 2.46 19.84
N LEU A 133 2.17 1.75 19.22
CA LEU A 133 3.58 1.80 19.63
C LEU A 133 4.52 1.67 18.41
N ALA A 134 5.78 2.10 18.62
CA ALA A 134 6.83 1.91 17.62
C ALA A 134 7.40 0.50 17.75
N GLU A 135 7.35 -0.26 16.65
CA GLU A 135 7.84 -1.63 16.57
C GLU A 135 8.83 -1.79 15.42
N PRO A 136 9.79 -2.72 15.53
CA PRO A 136 10.61 -3.12 14.39
C PRO A 136 9.71 -3.59 13.25
N GLY A 137 10.01 -3.20 12.03
CA GLY A 137 9.17 -3.62 10.92
C GLY A 137 9.59 -3.08 9.57
N ARG A 138 8.77 -3.39 8.59
CA ARG A 138 8.90 -2.98 7.20
C ARG A 138 7.63 -2.26 6.76
N GLU A 139 7.79 -1.27 5.93
CA GLU A 139 6.68 -0.55 5.33
C GLU A 139 6.63 -0.82 3.83
N THR A 140 5.45 -1.11 3.32
CA THR A 140 5.21 -1.25 1.88
C THR A 140 4.21 -0.20 1.46
N THR A 141 4.62 0.68 0.55
CA THR A 141 3.76 1.68 -0.06
C THR A 141 3.12 1.09 -1.31
N PHE A 142 1.81 0.97 -1.32
CA PHE A 142 1.05 0.50 -2.48
C PHE A 142 0.44 1.68 -3.25
N VAL A 143 0.41 1.55 -4.56
CA VAL A 143 -0.41 2.36 -5.47
C VAL A 143 -1.48 1.46 -6.07
N VAL A 144 -2.74 1.79 -5.81
CA VAL A 144 -3.91 1.01 -6.26
C VAL A 144 -4.83 1.94 -7.02
N ASP A 145 -5.34 1.51 -8.16
CA ASP A 145 -6.30 2.30 -8.93
C ASP A 145 -7.73 2.21 -8.38
N GLU A 146 -8.66 2.91 -9.02
CA GLU A 146 -10.07 2.93 -8.62
C GLU A 146 -10.79 1.59 -8.83
N ASP A 147 -10.22 0.67 -9.62
CA ASP A 147 -10.70 -0.70 -9.87
C ASP A 147 -10.02 -1.75 -8.97
N TRP A 148 -9.27 -1.33 -7.94
CA TRP A 148 -8.62 -2.17 -6.95
C TRP A 148 -7.41 -2.95 -7.47
N ARG A 149 -6.82 -2.54 -8.59
CA ARG A 149 -5.63 -3.17 -9.13
C ARG A 149 -4.38 -2.54 -8.52
N ALA A 150 -3.45 -3.35 -8.06
CA ALA A 150 -2.14 -2.89 -7.65
C ALA A 150 -1.31 -2.50 -8.87
N ILE A 151 -1.03 -1.22 -9.01
CA ILE A 151 -0.29 -0.66 -10.14
C ILE A 151 1.22 -0.77 -9.90
N CYS A 152 1.66 -0.37 -8.72
CA CYS A 152 3.03 -0.55 -8.28
C CYS A 152 3.11 -0.53 -6.75
N PHE A 153 4.23 -0.98 -6.22
CA PHE A 153 4.54 -0.89 -4.80
C PHE A 153 6.04 -0.74 -4.58
N SER A 154 6.40 -0.19 -3.45
CA SER A 154 7.77 -0.11 -2.97
C SER A 154 7.82 -0.55 -1.51
N SER A 155 8.85 -1.25 -1.13
CA SER A 155 8.99 -1.81 0.20
C SER A 155 10.35 -1.45 0.78
N GLY A 156 10.36 -1.01 2.03
CA GLY A 156 11.59 -0.56 2.68
C GLY A 156 11.42 -0.29 4.16
N GLU A 157 12.28 0.56 4.68
CA GLU A 157 12.20 1.04 6.05
C GLU A 157 10.92 1.85 6.28
N PRO A 158 10.35 1.78 7.48
CA PRO A 158 9.18 2.57 7.84
C PRO A 158 9.53 4.05 7.93
N ARG A 159 9.17 4.83 6.94
CA ARG A 159 9.44 6.28 6.87
C ARG A 159 8.16 7.12 6.87
N GLY A 160 7.03 6.46 6.70
CA GLY A 160 5.70 7.05 6.61
C GLY A 160 5.42 7.75 5.29
N LEU A 161 4.14 7.86 4.96
CA LEU A 161 3.60 8.28 3.68
C LEU A 161 4.14 9.64 3.18
N SER A 162 4.53 10.54 4.08
CA SER A 162 5.11 11.83 3.70
C SER A 162 6.51 11.73 3.05
N VAL A 163 7.15 10.58 3.16
CA VAL A 163 8.45 10.27 2.55
C VAL A 163 8.28 9.25 1.42
N SER A 164 7.53 8.19 1.66
CA SER A 164 7.32 7.10 0.69
C SER A 164 6.54 7.54 -0.55
N LEU A 165 5.50 8.39 -0.39
CA LEU A 165 4.69 8.86 -1.51
C LEU A 165 5.52 9.60 -2.57
N PRO A 166 6.32 10.64 -2.25
CA PRO A 166 7.19 11.27 -3.25
C PRO A 166 8.14 10.30 -3.96
N GLN A 167 8.61 9.27 -3.27
CA GLN A 167 9.52 8.28 -3.85
C GLN A 167 8.85 7.38 -4.88
N ILE A 168 7.56 7.03 -4.68
CA ILE A 168 6.84 6.14 -5.61
C ILE A 168 6.25 6.88 -6.82
N LEU A 169 6.18 8.22 -6.80
CA LEU A 169 5.59 9.01 -7.90
C LEU A 169 6.31 8.79 -9.23
N GLY A 170 7.62 8.63 -9.20
CA GLY A 170 8.40 8.34 -10.42
C GLY A 170 7.94 7.06 -11.11
N GLN A 171 7.73 6.00 -10.33
CA GLN A 171 7.24 4.72 -10.85
C GLN A 171 5.81 4.85 -11.41
N LEU A 172 4.92 5.54 -10.69
CA LEU A 172 3.57 5.79 -11.17
C LEU A 172 3.58 6.59 -12.47
N LYS A 173 4.42 7.65 -12.56
CA LYS A 173 4.54 8.47 -13.77
C LYS A 173 5.01 7.67 -14.98
N GLU A 174 5.96 6.76 -14.79
CA GLU A 174 6.44 5.89 -15.86
C GLU A 174 5.37 4.89 -16.37
N VAL A 175 4.40 4.55 -15.51
CA VAL A 175 3.27 3.68 -15.89
C VAL A 175 2.19 4.45 -16.62
N VAL A 176 1.75 5.60 -16.06
CA VAL A 176 0.61 6.37 -16.60
C VAL A 176 1.01 7.31 -17.75
N GLY A 177 2.30 7.59 -17.91
CA GLY A 177 2.80 8.52 -18.94
C GLY A 177 2.32 9.95 -18.71
N ASP A 178 1.98 10.66 -19.80
CA ASP A 178 1.52 12.05 -19.76
C ASP A 178 0.00 12.20 -19.64
N GLY A 179 -0.70 11.10 -19.44
CA GLY A 179 -2.15 11.10 -19.20
C GLY A 179 -2.54 11.83 -17.91
N PRO A 180 -3.80 12.24 -17.80
CA PRO A 180 -4.32 12.85 -16.58
C PRO A 180 -4.26 11.83 -15.42
N ALA A 181 -3.68 12.22 -14.30
CA ALA A 181 -3.60 11.38 -13.12
C ALA A 181 -3.89 12.20 -11.86
N MET A 182 -4.72 11.65 -10.99
CA MET A 182 -4.99 12.19 -9.66
C MET A 182 -4.57 11.19 -8.60
N VAL A 183 -3.89 11.66 -7.57
CA VAL A 183 -3.44 10.82 -6.45
C VAL A 183 -4.29 11.11 -5.21
N GLY A 184 -4.98 10.09 -4.71
CA GLY A 184 -5.75 10.13 -3.46
C GLY A 184 -4.96 9.47 -2.33
N PHE A 185 -4.80 10.14 -1.19
CA PHE A 185 -4.03 9.62 -0.07
C PHE A 185 -4.52 10.10 1.28
N ASP A 186 -4.04 9.47 2.35
CA ASP A 186 -4.44 9.77 3.73
C ASP A 186 -3.70 10.99 4.30
N ARG A 187 -4.14 11.40 5.48
CA ARG A 187 -3.56 12.50 6.28
C ARG A 187 -2.06 12.31 6.54
N GLY A 188 -1.56 11.08 6.52
CA GLY A 188 -0.14 10.75 6.62
C GLY A 188 0.73 11.45 5.57
N GLY A 189 0.19 11.64 4.35
CA GLY A 189 0.83 12.36 3.25
C GLY A 189 0.45 13.84 3.15
N SER A 190 -0.48 14.35 3.97
CA SER A 190 -1.02 15.71 3.85
C SER A 190 -0.05 16.79 4.36
N TYR A 191 1.01 17.03 3.59
CA TYR A 191 2.05 18.02 3.86
C TYR A 191 2.41 18.81 2.59
N PRO A 192 2.76 20.12 2.70
CA PRO A 192 3.10 20.97 1.56
C PRO A 192 4.19 20.38 0.67
N LYS A 193 5.22 19.76 1.26
CA LYS A 193 6.31 19.11 0.50
C LYS A 193 5.82 17.96 -0.41
N VAL A 194 4.82 17.19 0.05
CA VAL A 194 4.22 16.11 -0.73
C VAL A 194 3.39 16.70 -1.87
N PHE A 195 2.63 17.75 -1.58
CA PHE A 195 1.84 18.45 -2.60
C PHE A 195 2.74 19.07 -3.69
N SER A 196 3.88 19.65 -3.30
CA SER A 196 4.87 20.18 -4.26
C SER A 196 5.48 19.07 -5.13
N ALA A 197 5.78 17.90 -4.55
CA ALA A 197 6.27 16.75 -5.32
C ALA A 197 5.22 16.26 -6.35
N LEU A 198 3.93 16.22 -5.97
CA LEU A 198 2.85 15.87 -6.88
C LEU A 198 2.66 16.92 -7.99
N TYR A 199 2.75 18.20 -7.65
CA TYR A 199 2.72 19.28 -8.62
C TYR A 199 3.87 19.20 -9.63
N GLN A 200 5.09 18.96 -9.15
CA GLN A 200 6.26 18.77 -10.01
C GLN A 200 6.15 17.53 -10.91
N ALA A 201 5.48 16.48 -10.43
CA ALA A 201 5.18 15.29 -11.24
C ALA A 201 4.04 15.52 -12.26
N GLY A 202 3.37 16.68 -12.25
CA GLY A 202 2.24 17.00 -13.11
C GLY A 202 0.98 16.22 -12.77
N MET A 203 0.81 15.83 -11.50
CA MET A 203 -0.33 15.05 -11.01
C MET A 203 -1.24 15.89 -10.13
N ASP A 204 -2.54 15.77 -10.36
CA ASP A 204 -3.53 16.27 -9.42
C ASP A 204 -3.55 15.43 -8.15
N TRP A 205 -4.07 15.99 -7.07
CA TRP A 205 -4.14 15.26 -5.82
C TRP A 205 -5.39 15.61 -5.01
N VAL A 206 -5.79 14.69 -4.13
CA VAL A 206 -6.87 14.87 -3.18
C VAL A 206 -6.56 14.15 -1.87
N THR A 207 -6.72 14.85 -0.75
CA THR A 207 -6.43 14.30 0.58
C THR A 207 -7.30 14.91 1.67
N TRP A 208 -7.36 14.26 2.85
CA TRP A 208 -7.95 14.83 4.04
C TRP A 208 -7.04 15.90 4.65
N ARG A 209 -7.62 17.02 5.06
CA ARG A 209 -6.87 18.02 5.85
C ARG A 209 -6.47 17.44 7.20
N ARG A 210 -5.24 17.71 7.60
CA ARG A 210 -4.78 17.44 8.97
C ARG A 210 -5.42 18.43 9.95
N ALA A 211 -5.60 17.99 11.21
CA ALA A 211 -5.99 18.89 12.29
C ALA A 211 -4.90 19.97 12.55
N PRO A 212 -5.30 21.16 13.00
CA PRO A 212 -6.67 21.57 13.28
C PRO A 212 -7.48 21.87 12.00
N LEU A 213 -8.79 21.65 12.05
CA LEU A 213 -9.70 22.09 11.00
C LEU A 213 -9.85 23.60 11.04
N VAL A 214 -9.93 24.23 9.87
CA VAL A 214 -9.99 25.68 9.73
C VAL A 214 -11.43 26.09 9.38
N ALA A 215 -11.95 27.09 10.08
CA ALA A 215 -13.28 27.63 9.76
C ALA A 215 -13.31 28.16 8.33
N PRO A 216 -14.30 27.74 7.50
CA PRO A 216 -14.40 28.23 6.15
C PRO A 216 -14.87 29.68 6.12
N SER A 217 -14.40 30.44 5.12
CA SER A 217 -14.79 31.84 4.92
C SER A 217 -16.04 31.99 4.08
N VAL A 218 -16.49 30.92 3.42
CA VAL A 218 -17.64 30.93 2.50
C VAL A 218 -18.80 30.07 3.04
N PRO A 219 -20.06 30.41 2.68
CA PRO A 219 -21.20 29.63 3.13
C PRO A 219 -21.26 28.25 2.48
N ALA A 220 -21.81 27.29 3.22
CA ALA A 220 -22.02 25.95 2.70
C ALA A 220 -23.13 25.90 1.65
N ARG A 221 -22.82 25.27 0.51
CA ARG A 221 -23.79 25.03 -0.58
C ARG A 221 -24.12 23.55 -0.66
N ARG A 222 -25.37 23.23 -1.05
CA ARG A 222 -25.78 21.85 -1.29
C ARG A 222 -25.20 21.37 -2.61
N THR A 223 -24.49 20.26 -2.59
CA THR A 223 -23.94 19.56 -3.77
C THR A 223 -24.34 18.09 -3.72
N TRP A 224 -24.20 17.37 -4.82
CA TRP A 224 -24.60 15.97 -4.91
C TRP A 224 -23.75 15.19 -5.93
N VAL A 225 -23.76 13.88 -5.76
CA VAL A 225 -23.23 12.91 -6.72
C VAL A 225 -24.23 11.75 -6.84
N THR A 226 -24.34 11.16 -8.02
CA THR A 226 -25.09 9.91 -8.21
C THR A 226 -24.15 8.73 -7.96
N ARG A 227 -24.54 7.84 -7.04
CA ARG A 227 -23.82 6.59 -6.77
C ARG A 227 -24.86 5.49 -6.58
N ASP A 228 -24.63 4.33 -7.22
CA ASP A 228 -25.53 3.18 -7.17
C ASP A 228 -26.99 3.58 -7.52
N GLY A 229 -27.19 4.41 -8.57
CA GLY A 229 -28.47 4.92 -8.99
C GLY A 229 -29.15 5.92 -8.05
N ARG A 230 -28.51 6.28 -6.93
CA ARG A 230 -29.06 7.17 -5.90
C ARG A 230 -28.26 8.46 -5.77
N ARG A 231 -28.97 9.59 -5.58
CA ARG A 231 -28.32 10.88 -5.27
C ARG A 231 -27.87 10.91 -3.82
N ARG A 232 -26.59 11.19 -3.62
CA ARG A 232 -25.97 11.45 -2.31
C ARG A 232 -25.68 12.93 -2.18
N TYR A 233 -26.24 13.57 -1.18
CA TYR A 233 -26.12 15.01 -0.95
C TYR A 233 -25.09 15.32 0.12
N LEU A 234 -24.38 16.44 -0.09
CA LEU A 234 -23.46 17.03 0.88
C LEU A 234 -23.72 18.53 0.98
N ARG A 235 -23.45 19.12 2.12
CA ARG A 235 -23.33 20.58 2.29
C ARG A 235 -21.84 20.88 2.42
N VAL A 236 -21.30 21.68 1.50
CA VAL A 236 -19.86 21.93 1.39
C VAL A 236 -19.60 23.41 1.23
N CYS A 237 -18.70 23.96 2.04
CA CYS A 237 -18.04 25.22 1.77
C CYS A 237 -16.85 24.91 0.84
N ASP A 238 -16.81 25.58 -0.29
CA ASP A 238 -15.86 25.35 -1.38
C ASP A 238 -15.07 26.63 -1.60
N GLU A 239 -13.84 26.65 -1.18
CA GLU A 239 -13.01 27.86 -1.16
C GLU A 239 -11.61 27.62 -1.69
N LYS A 240 -11.01 28.68 -2.22
CA LYS A 240 -9.62 28.72 -2.66
C LYS A 240 -8.78 29.26 -1.53
N ILE A 241 -7.73 28.55 -1.17
CA ILE A 241 -6.82 28.93 -0.09
C ILE A 241 -5.36 28.87 -0.54
N GLU A 242 -4.52 29.68 0.08
CA GLU A 242 -3.08 29.59 -0.04
C GLU A 242 -2.52 28.66 1.06
N LEU A 243 -1.50 27.90 0.70
CA LEU A 243 -0.84 26.99 1.64
C LEU A 243 0.64 27.28 1.69
N THR A 244 1.12 27.73 2.85
CA THR A 244 2.54 28.03 3.06
C THR A 244 3.40 26.80 2.78
N GLY A 245 4.44 27.00 1.94
CA GLY A 245 5.39 25.94 1.57
C GLY A 245 4.91 25.00 0.47
N TYR A 246 3.79 25.33 -0.21
CA TYR A 246 3.37 24.66 -1.43
C TYR A 246 3.72 25.52 -2.66
N GLU A 247 4.33 24.92 -3.68
CA GLU A 247 4.87 25.64 -4.86
C GLU A 247 3.86 25.75 -6.00
N GLY A 248 2.81 24.96 -6.01
CA GLY A 248 1.83 24.90 -7.10
C GLY A 248 0.76 26.00 -7.08
N GLY A 249 0.92 27.02 -6.21
CA GLY A 249 -0.04 28.11 -6.07
C GLY A 249 -1.24 27.75 -5.18
N PRO A 250 -2.39 28.42 -5.37
CA PRO A 250 -3.52 28.18 -4.52
C PRO A 250 -4.13 26.79 -4.70
N ILE A 251 -4.64 26.25 -3.62
CA ILE A 251 -5.35 24.97 -3.58
C ILE A 251 -6.83 25.18 -3.25
N ARG A 252 -7.61 24.14 -3.42
CA ARG A 252 -9.03 24.12 -3.12
C ARG A 252 -9.28 23.38 -1.81
N GLN A 253 -10.02 24.01 -0.90
CA GLN A 253 -10.48 23.42 0.35
C GLN A 253 -11.98 23.18 0.30
N LEU A 254 -12.39 21.96 0.58
CA LEU A 254 -13.78 21.55 0.67
C LEU A 254 -14.12 21.21 2.11
N SER A 255 -14.89 22.06 2.79
CA SER A 255 -15.30 21.83 4.18
C SER A 255 -16.73 21.28 4.20
N ALA A 256 -16.87 19.99 4.49
CA ALA A 256 -18.18 19.38 4.65
C ALA A 256 -18.79 19.76 6.01
N THR A 257 -20.06 20.17 5.99
CA THR A 257 -20.75 20.64 7.20
C THR A 257 -22.04 19.88 7.45
N ASP A 258 -22.34 19.65 8.74
CA ASP A 258 -23.62 19.16 9.21
C ASP A 258 -24.03 19.96 10.45
N GLY A 259 -25.29 20.45 10.44
CA GLY A 259 -25.78 21.30 11.52
C GLY A 259 -24.92 22.55 11.80
N GLY A 260 -24.21 23.08 10.79
CA GLY A 260 -23.29 24.21 10.95
C GLY A 260 -21.89 23.84 11.48
N LYS A 261 -21.66 22.60 11.87
CA LYS A 261 -20.34 22.11 12.31
C LYS A 261 -19.57 21.50 11.16
N ILE A 262 -18.25 21.70 11.14
CA ILE A 262 -17.36 21.05 10.18
C ILE A 262 -17.21 19.58 10.58
N VAL A 263 -17.54 18.67 9.67
CA VAL A 263 -17.41 17.23 9.88
C VAL A 263 -16.02 16.75 9.42
N PHE A 264 -15.58 17.23 8.24
CA PHE A 264 -14.26 16.96 7.69
C PHE A 264 -13.90 18.03 6.66
N GLN A 265 -12.61 18.09 6.34
CA GLN A 265 -12.09 18.95 5.28
C GLN A 265 -11.23 18.14 4.31
N VAL A 266 -11.37 18.46 3.03
CA VAL A 266 -10.62 17.90 1.90
C VAL A 266 -9.78 19.00 1.30
N LEU A 267 -8.53 18.71 0.99
CA LEU A 267 -7.64 19.56 0.21
C LEU A 267 -7.39 18.91 -1.15
N THR A 268 -7.31 19.72 -2.21
CA THR A 268 -7.04 19.22 -3.56
C THR A 268 -6.45 20.33 -4.46
N SER A 269 -5.64 19.90 -5.44
CA SER A 269 -5.20 20.77 -6.55
C SER A 269 -6.26 20.88 -7.66
N ASN A 270 -7.22 19.96 -7.70
CA ASN A 270 -8.18 19.89 -8.80
C ASN A 270 -9.32 20.89 -8.63
N PHE A 271 -9.42 21.82 -9.56
CA PHE A 271 -10.50 22.82 -9.65
C PHE A 271 -11.59 22.47 -10.66
N ALA A 272 -11.37 21.47 -11.52
CA ALA A 272 -12.29 21.11 -12.60
C ALA A 272 -13.48 20.27 -12.10
N LEU A 273 -13.24 19.33 -11.22
CA LEU A 273 -14.28 18.46 -10.69
C LEU A 273 -15.16 19.18 -9.67
N ARG A 274 -16.46 18.86 -9.65
CA ARG A 274 -17.38 19.37 -8.63
C ARG A 274 -17.03 18.82 -7.26
N ALA A 275 -17.36 19.55 -6.20
CA ALA A 275 -17.02 19.21 -4.81
C ALA A 275 -17.50 17.81 -4.37
N ALA A 276 -18.76 17.43 -4.68
CA ALA A 276 -19.26 16.12 -4.27
C ALA A 276 -18.51 14.97 -4.93
N PRO A 277 -18.29 14.92 -6.26
CA PRO A 277 -17.43 13.89 -6.88
C PRO A 277 -16.05 13.79 -6.24
N LEU A 278 -15.35 14.89 -5.97
CA LEU A 278 -14.04 14.87 -5.32
C LEU A 278 -14.09 14.23 -3.93
N VAL A 279 -15.05 14.63 -3.11
CA VAL A 279 -15.22 14.03 -1.76
C VAL A 279 -15.49 12.53 -1.85
N PHE A 280 -16.29 12.09 -2.81
CA PHE A 280 -16.60 10.68 -2.98
C PHE A 280 -15.44 9.90 -3.60
N LYS A 281 -14.66 10.52 -4.50
CA LYS A 281 -13.40 9.94 -4.97
C LYS A 281 -12.44 9.70 -3.79
N LEU A 282 -12.24 10.71 -2.92
CA LEU A 282 -11.39 10.52 -1.74
C LEU A 282 -11.94 9.48 -0.75
N LYS A 283 -13.26 9.38 -0.57
CA LYS A 283 -13.87 8.29 0.21
C LYS A 283 -13.65 6.91 -0.44
N GLY A 284 -13.48 6.86 -1.75
CA GLY A 284 -13.10 5.66 -2.49
C GLY A 284 -11.74 5.10 -2.08
N ARG A 285 -10.86 5.91 -1.45
CA ARG A 285 -9.58 5.45 -0.86
C ARG A 285 -9.73 4.21 0.03
N TRP A 286 -10.91 3.98 0.59
CA TRP A 286 -11.18 2.75 1.35
C TRP A 286 -10.96 1.47 0.52
N CYS A 287 -10.90 1.57 -0.80
CA CYS A 287 -10.53 0.44 -1.65
C CYS A 287 -9.11 -0.07 -1.36
N ILE A 288 -8.14 0.82 -1.06
CA ILE A 288 -6.76 0.39 -0.75
C ILE A 288 -6.68 -0.29 0.63
N GLU A 289 -7.48 0.14 1.61
CA GLU A 289 -7.56 -0.55 2.92
C GLU A 289 -8.12 -1.98 2.75
N ASN A 290 -9.14 -2.14 1.91
CA ASN A 290 -9.70 -3.45 1.58
C ASN A 290 -8.73 -4.27 0.73
N PHE A 291 -8.01 -3.64 -0.21
CA PHE A 291 -6.94 -4.28 -0.98
C PHE A 291 -5.84 -4.80 -0.05
N ASN A 292 -5.34 -3.99 0.88
CA ASN A 292 -4.31 -4.39 1.83
C ASN A 292 -4.77 -5.60 2.66
N LYS A 293 -5.99 -5.58 3.17
CA LYS A 293 -6.57 -6.71 3.90
C LYS A 293 -6.66 -7.97 3.02
N TYR A 294 -7.16 -7.83 1.80
CA TYR A 294 -7.24 -8.94 0.86
C TYR A 294 -5.85 -9.51 0.52
N ALA A 295 -4.87 -8.64 0.34
CA ALA A 295 -3.50 -9.03 0.05
C ALA A 295 -2.82 -9.71 1.25
N GLU A 296 -3.13 -9.27 2.50
CA GLU A 296 -2.71 -9.98 3.72
C GLU A 296 -3.26 -11.42 3.72
N ASP A 297 -4.57 -11.56 3.47
CA ASP A 297 -5.27 -12.84 3.60
C ASP A 297 -4.91 -13.84 2.48
N HIS A 298 -4.69 -13.34 1.26
CA HIS A 298 -4.56 -14.19 0.06
C HIS A 298 -3.17 -14.24 -0.54
N TYR A 299 -2.36 -13.17 -0.42
CA TYR A 299 -1.06 -13.08 -1.07
C TYR A 299 0.11 -13.04 -0.09
N GLY A 300 -0.16 -13.12 1.21
CA GLY A 300 0.87 -13.17 2.24
C GLY A 300 1.79 -11.96 2.27
N VAL A 301 1.30 -10.77 1.92
CA VAL A 301 2.11 -9.54 1.89
C VAL A 301 2.67 -9.15 3.26
N HIS A 302 2.08 -9.66 4.35
CA HIS A 302 2.55 -9.50 5.71
C HIS A 302 3.63 -10.53 6.10
N TRP A 303 3.96 -11.48 5.21
CA TRP A 303 4.99 -12.47 5.44
C TRP A 303 6.31 -11.97 4.84
N LEU A 304 7.36 -12.07 5.61
CA LEU A 304 8.68 -11.73 5.13
C LEU A 304 9.17 -12.82 4.17
N SER A 305 9.69 -12.41 3.03
CA SER A 305 10.24 -13.34 2.03
C SER A 305 11.56 -13.96 2.47
N THR A 306 12.28 -13.29 3.36
CA THR A 306 13.53 -13.74 3.97
C THR A 306 13.64 -13.25 5.41
N TYR A 307 14.40 -13.97 6.24
CA TYR A 307 14.81 -13.50 7.57
C TYR A 307 16.12 -12.70 7.53
N GLU A 308 16.73 -12.57 6.36
CA GLU A 308 17.87 -11.68 6.15
C GLU A 308 17.37 -10.26 6.09
N MET A 309 17.92 -9.40 6.93
CA MET A 309 17.61 -7.97 6.99
C MET A 309 18.92 -7.22 7.21
N ASP A 310 19.03 -6.06 6.63
CA ASP A 310 20.12 -5.15 6.92
C ASP A 310 20.06 -4.71 8.37
N GLN A 311 21.22 -4.58 9.01
CA GLN A 311 21.31 -4.14 10.39
C GLN A 311 21.17 -2.62 10.41
N GLU A 312 20.08 -2.13 10.97
CA GLU A 312 19.82 -0.71 11.15
C GLU A 312 20.01 -0.30 12.61
N ASP A 313 20.19 1.02 12.81
CA ASP A 313 20.24 1.60 14.14
C ASP A 313 18.86 1.54 14.80
N ASP A 314 18.71 0.73 15.84
CA ASP A 314 17.46 0.56 16.58
C ASP A 314 17.13 1.73 17.49
N THR A 315 18.02 2.72 17.61
CA THR A 315 17.82 3.96 18.38
C THR A 315 17.03 5.01 17.62
N GLN A 316 16.70 4.78 16.35
CA GLN A 316 15.93 5.73 15.55
C GLN A 316 14.59 6.08 16.21
N LEU A 317 14.42 7.36 16.51
CA LEU A 317 13.18 7.87 17.11
C LEU A 317 12.06 7.95 16.08
N VAL A 318 11.02 7.14 16.25
CA VAL A 318 9.81 7.19 15.42
C VAL A 318 8.80 8.14 16.07
N LYS A 319 8.39 9.17 15.33
CA LYS A 319 7.36 10.11 15.83
C LYS A 319 6.02 9.39 15.95
N ASN A 320 5.46 9.38 17.16
CA ASN A 320 4.07 8.98 17.34
C ASN A 320 3.15 10.10 16.83
N PRO A 321 2.39 9.89 15.73
CA PRO A 321 1.52 10.93 15.18
C PRO A 321 0.35 11.33 16.10
N SER A 322 0.04 10.49 17.10
CA SER A 322 -1.02 10.74 18.08
C SER A 322 -0.50 11.33 19.39
N ALA A 323 0.82 11.48 19.55
CA ALA A 323 1.35 12.12 20.75
C ALA A 323 1.10 13.63 20.69
N PRO A 324 0.51 14.25 21.73
CA PRO A 324 0.57 15.69 21.87
C PRO A 324 2.04 16.11 21.88
N LEU A 325 2.37 17.25 21.28
CA LEU A 325 3.72 17.81 21.25
C LEU A 325 4.30 17.75 22.67
N PRO A 326 5.41 17.06 22.90
CA PRO A 326 5.89 16.90 24.25
C PRO A 326 6.36 18.24 24.82
N GLU A 327 5.72 18.67 25.89
CA GLU A 327 6.47 19.42 26.88
C GLU A 327 7.67 18.54 27.27
N ARG A 328 8.88 19.08 27.17
CA ARG A 328 10.15 18.39 27.43
C ARG A 328 10.16 17.76 28.82
N ARG A 329 9.69 16.55 28.97
CA ARG A 329 9.90 15.71 30.15
C ARG A 329 10.48 14.37 29.71
N CYS A 330 11.71 14.12 30.10
CA CYS A 330 12.31 12.80 30.04
C CYS A 330 11.41 11.79 30.76
N VAL A 331 10.84 10.82 30.05
CA VAL A 331 10.14 9.71 30.69
C VAL A 331 11.20 8.70 31.13
N PRO A 332 11.25 8.32 32.42
CA PRO A 332 12.15 7.27 32.87
C PRO A 332 11.85 5.95 32.14
N GLN A 333 12.88 5.29 31.67
CA GLN A 333 12.73 3.95 31.07
C GLN A 333 12.10 3.00 32.09
N ARG A 334 11.01 2.33 31.72
CA ARG A 334 10.46 1.23 32.52
C ARG A 334 11.49 0.09 32.56
N PRO A 335 11.73 -0.53 33.71
CA PRO A 335 12.59 -1.70 33.80
C PRO A 335 12.02 -2.85 32.92
N PRO A 336 12.88 -3.72 32.38
CA PRO A 336 12.44 -4.82 31.55
C PRO A 336 11.44 -5.71 32.30
N PHE A 337 10.39 -6.13 31.60
CA PHE A 337 9.37 -7.05 32.12
C PHE A 337 10.04 -8.27 32.73
N GLN A 338 9.93 -8.45 34.06
CA GLN A 338 10.28 -9.70 34.69
C GLN A 338 9.21 -10.74 34.31
N THR A 339 9.61 -11.78 33.63
CA THR A 339 8.76 -12.95 33.38
C THR A 339 8.31 -13.55 34.73
N PRO A 340 7.01 -13.75 34.94
CA PRO A 340 6.53 -14.38 36.18
C PRO A 340 7.15 -15.78 36.32
N SER A 341 7.73 -16.07 37.47
CA SER A 341 8.29 -17.37 37.75
C SER A 341 7.21 -18.47 37.67
N VAL A 342 7.57 -19.63 37.20
CA VAL A 342 6.70 -20.82 36.93
C VAL A 342 5.84 -21.25 38.14
N ARG A 343 6.06 -20.70 39.34
CA ARG A 343 5.29 -21.02 40.56
C ARG A 343 3.92 -20.36 40.66
N SER A 344 3.58 -19.33 39.88
CA SER A 344 2.28 -18.66 39.93
C SER A 344 1.21 -19.32 39.03
N ALA A 345 1.60 -20.19 38.09
CA ALA A 345 0.66 -20.83 37.16
C ALA A 345 -0.19 -21.97 37.76
N ARG A 346 0.13 -22.45 38.97
CA ARG A 346 -0.65 -23.53 39.59
C ARG A 346 -1.86 -23.09 40.44
N ARG A 347 -2.12 -21.80 40.62
CA ARG A 347 -3.22 -21.31 41.48
C ARG A 347 -4.52 -21.01 40.72
N TRP A 348 -4.55 -21.08 39.39
CA TRP A 348 -5.73 -20.76 38.58
C TRP A 348 -6.55 -21.94 38.09
N ARG A 349 -6.28 -23.17 38.58
CA ARG A 349 -7.04 -24.35 38.17
C ARG A 349 -8.04 -24.90 39.20
N ARG A 350 -8.48 -24.10 40.20
CA ARG A 350 -9.38 -24.63 41.26
C ARG A 350 -10.67 -23.83 41.55
N THR A 351 -11.12 -22.98 40.62
CA THR A 351 -12.41 -22.26 40.88
C THR A 351 -13.33 -22.26 39.65
N THR A 352 -13.52 -23.43 39.02
CA THR A 352 -14.68 -23.64 38.14
C THR A 352 -15.14 -25.09 38.29
N ARG A 353 -15.76 -25.40 39.45
CA ARG A 353 -16.73 -26.44 39.65
C ARG A 353 -17.50 -26.11 40.92
N ALA A 354 -18.64 -25.47 40.76
CA ALA A 354 -19.89 -25.61 41.47
C ALA A 354 -20.97 -24.88 40.67
#